data_1be8bff6a1af4cdc5f1a3f29629af083
#
_entry.id   1be8bff6a1af4cdc5f1a3f29629af083
#
_cell.length_a   1.000
_cell.length_b   1.000
_cell.length_c   1.000
_cell.angle_alpha   90.00
_cell.angle_beta   90.00
_cell.angle_gamma   90.00
#
_symmetry.space_group_name_H-M   'P 1'
#
loop_
_entity.id
_entity.type
_entity.pdbx_description
1 polymer ?
#
loop_
_entity_poly.entity_id
_entity_poly.type
_entity_poly.pdbx_seq_one_letter_code
_entity_poly.pdbx_strand_id
1 'polypeptide(L)'
;ERAELLINLPRDWKLTKADCREEQWSWPIRMMLATAYFAMEDPEVGLESRTTLMEGEDGIPFAENTDLRGEILLYPGVFGEESFFCRLPGGEEVNFYQVIPLYWEELQYKLEHGSDSLLDLCPDESLEVINPHRLNVVTDREKISYDPAEMDNAADQIKKIQELHLPVDELDACNLMAFFLGWAMKRGQMSNPFISGYREIVEAVQSGKEPDLRVFILDNLDGKLSTQFFDRRGSGFAQWYAQDNRSNPYVYRRDCRNIVLAKLQDRVWNSATEEEAAYLLLPYTEKNRQSVEHLLDERFQQYLEAEFVDDP
;
A
#
# COMPACT_ATOMS: atom_id res chain seq x y z
N GLU A 1 -33.41 -9.67 -10.08
CA GLU A 1 -32.04 -9.94 -9.67
C GLU A 1 -32.01 -10.38 -8.20
N ARG A 2 -31.06 -11.25 -7.84
CA ARG A 2 -30.72 -11.58 -6.46
C ARG A 2 -29.33 -11.09 -6.19
N ALA A 3 -29.18 -10.26 -5.17
CA ALA A 3 -27.89 -9.73 -4.78
C ALA A 3 -27.75 -9.70 -3.26
N GLU A 4 -26.53 -9.85 -2.79
CA GLU A 4 -26.13 -9.64 -1.40
C GLU A 4 -25.10 -8.51 -1.37
N LEU A 5 -25.21 -7.65 -0.38
CA LEU A 5 -24.29 -6.55 -0.16
C LEU A 5 -23.30 -6.89 0.94
N LEU A 6 -22.05 -6.50 0.76
CA LEU A 6 -21.02 -6.66 1.75
C LEU A 6 -20.23 -5.36 1.94
N ILE A 7 -19.68 -5.21 3.12
CA ILE A 7 -18.82 -4.09 3.49
C ILE A 7 -17.68 -4.57 4.38
N ASN A 8 -16.46 -4.19 4.07
CA ASN A 8 -15.31 -4.55 4.85
C ASN A 8 -14.98 -3.43 5.84
N LEU A 9 -15.06 -3.74 7.12
CA LEU A 9 -14.80 -2.80 8.21
C LEU A 9 -13.38 -3.03 8.78
N PRO A 10 -12.72 -1.98 9.28
CA PRO A 10 -11.48 -2.12 10.04
C PRO A 10 -11.66 -3.09 11.22
N ARG A 11 -10.57 -3.78 11.58
CA ARG A 11 -10.60 -4.80 12.65
C ARG A 11 -11.08 -4.25 14.01
N ASP A 12 -10.82 -2.99 14.27
CA ASP A 12 -11.17 -2.28 15.50
C ASP A 12 -12.50 -1.55 15.43
N TRP A 13 -13.27 -1.70 14.33
CA TRP A 13 -14.58 -1.12 14.19
C TRP A 13 -15.54 -1.66 15.25
N LYS A 14 -16.25 -0.76 15.93
CA LYS A 14 -17.13 -1.13 17.04
C LYS A 14 -18.51 -1.53 16.55
N LEU A 15 -18.94 -2.74 16.91
CA LEU A 15 -20.21 -3.34 16.46
C LEU A 15 -21.11 -3.83 17.60
N THR A 16 -20.86 -3.43 18.85
CA THR A 16 -21.79 -3.81 19.94
C THR A 16 -23.13 -3.07 19.80
N LYS A 17 -24.20 -3.59 20.43
CA LYS A 17 -25.50 -2.91 20.41
C LYS A 17 -25.45 -1.47 20.98
N ALA A 18 -24.49 -1.17 21.84
CA ALA A 18 -24.29 0.17 22.39
C ALA A 18 -23.62 1.05 21.32
N ASP A 19 -22.54 0.56 20.71
CA ASP A 19 -21.79 1.30 19.70
C ASP A 19 -22.65 1.58 18.45
N CYS A 20 -23.47 0.63 18.01
CA CYS A 20 -24.40 0.82 16.88
C CYS A 20 -25.52 1.84 17.13
N ARG A 21 -25.60 2.45 18.31
CA ARG A 21 -26.48 3.62 18.57
C ARG A 21 -25.76 4.93 18.29
N GLU A 22 -24.45 4.91 18.21
CA GLU A 22 -23.62 6.06 17.89
C GLU A 22 -23.47 6.16 16.36
N GLU A 23 -23.68 7.35 15.83
CA GLU A 23 -23.66 7.59 14.39
C GLU A 23 -22.33 7.20 13.76
N GLN A 24 -21.22 7.56 14.41
CA GLN A 24 -19.86 7.28 13.96
C GLN A 24 -19.56 5.79 13.70
N TRP A 25 -20.28 4.86 14.34
CA TRP A 25 -20.09 3.41 14.16
C TRP A 25 -21.22 2.77 13.34
N SER A 26 -22.39 3.37 13.30
CA SER A 26 -23.57 2.78 12.66
C SER A 26 -23.74 3.15 11.19
N TRP A 27 -23.10 4.23 10.72
CA TRP A 27 -23.32 4.72 9.37
C TRP A 27 -23.03 3.70 8.25
N PRO A 28 -22.01 2.80 8.31
CA PRO A 28 -21.82 1.82 7.23
C PRO A 28 -22.99 0.83 7.14
N ILE A 29 -23.57 0.46 8.28
CA ILE A 29 -24.74 -0.43 8.31
C ILE A 29 -25.96 0.30 7.74
N ARG A 30 -26.17 1.58 8.08
CA ARG A 30 -27.26 2.39 7.55
C ARG A 30 -27.13 2.59 6.04
N MET A 31 -25.93 2.87 5.55
CA MET A 31 -25.62 2.97 4.14
C MET A 31 -26.01 1.70 3.39
N MET A 32 -25.52 0.52 3.82
CA MET A 32 -25.90 -0.77 3.22
C MET A 32 -27.39 -1.03 3.24
N LEU A 33 -28.10 -0.67 4.32
CA LEU A 33 -29.54 -0.83 4.40
C LEU A 33 -30.26 0.09 3.43
N ALA A 34 -29.82 1.35 3.28
CA ALA A 34 -30.38 2.28 2.32
C ALA A 34 -30.22 1.76 0.87
N THR A 35 -29.05 1.25 0.51
CA THR A 35 -28.79 0.60 -0.78
C THR A 35 -29.73 -0.58 -1.03
N ALA A 36 -29.90 -1.45 -0.04
CA ALA A 36 -30.78 -2.60 -0.16
C ALA A 36 -32.26 -2.17 -0.32
N TYR A 37 -32.71 -1.17 0.44
CA TYR A 37 -34.07 -0.63 0.31
C TYR A 37 -34.33 0.04 -1.03
N PHE A 38 -33.38 0.78 -1.56
CA PHE A 38 -33.48 1.41 -2.87
C PHE A 38 -33.78 0.38 -3.97
N ALA A 39 -33.06 -0.74 -3.99
CA ALA A 39 -33.27 -1.81 -4.95
C ALA A 39 -34.62 -2.55 -4.76
N MET A 40 -35.18 -2.50 -3.54
CA MET A 40 -36.49 -3.13 -3.23
C MET A 40 -37.69 -2.23 -3.60
N GLU A 41 -37.52 -0.91 -3.53
CA GLU A 41 -38.60 0.07 -3.83
C GLU A 41 -38.85 0.20 -5.34
N ASP A 42 -37.81 0.03 -6.16
CA ASP A 42 -37.92 0.04 -7.62
C ASP A 42 -37.37 -1.26 -8.21
N PRO A 43 -38.18 -2.31 -8.38
CA PRO A 43 -37.77 -3.59 -8.92
C PRO A 43 -37.26 -3.55 -10.38
N GLU A 44 -37.51 -2.43 -11.10
CA GLU A 44 -36.98 -2.24 -12.46
C GLU A 44 -35.53 -1.71 -12.42
N VAL A 45 -35.08 -1.15 -11.30
CA VAL A 45 -33.72 -0.70 -11.09
C VAL A 45 -32.92 -1.84 -10.46
N GLY A 46 -32.21 -2.60 -11.27
CA GLY A 46 -31.27 -3.62 -10.81
C GLY A 46 -30.02 -2.97 -10.22
N LEU A 47 -29.42 -3.62 -9.19
CA LEU A 47 -28.09 -3.28 -8.73
C LEU A 47 -27.08 -4.00 -9.62
N GLU A 48 -26.14 -3.26 -10.15
CA GLU A 48 -25.05 -3.79 -10.97
C GLU A 48 -23.71 -3.32 -10.41
N SER A 49 -22.64 -4.03 -10.75
CA SER A 49 -21.30 -3.54 -10.51
C SER A 49 -21.14 -2.14 -11.13
N ARG A 50 -20.56 -1.19 -10.37
CA ARG A 50 -20.39 0.22 -10.72
C ARG A 50 -21.67 1.09 -10.62
N THR A 51 -22.77 0.56 -10.14
CA THR A 51 -23.91 1.36 -9.70
C THR A 51 -23.45 2.33 -8.61
N THR A 52 -23.86 3.59 -8.72
CA THR A 52 -23.57 4.63 -7.74
C THR A 52 -24.87 5.15 -7.14
N LEU A 53 -24.89 5.32 -5.84
CA LEU A 53 -26.00 5.83 -5.09
C LEU A 53 -25.54 7.01 -4.23
N MET A 54 -26.47 7.92 -3.96
CA MET A 54 -26.23 9.11 -3.15
C MET A 54 -27.50 9.47 -2.40
N GLU A 55 -27.36 9.92 -1.18
CA GLU A 55 -28.51 10.37 -0.37
C GLU A 55 -28.72 11.89 -0.58
N GLY A 56 -29.86 12.26 -1.22
CA GLY A 56 -30.21 13.64 -1.50
C GLY A 56 -29.52 14.28 -2.73
N GLU A 57 -29.94 15.50 -3.11
CA GLU A 57 -29.43 16.19 -4.31
C GLU A 57 -27.98 16.67 -4.18
N ASP A 58 -27.57 17.07 -2.95
CA ASP A 58 -26.20 17.57 -2.67
C ASP A 58 -25.34 16.56 -1.89
N GLY A 59 -25.89 15.38 -1.58
CA GLY A 59 -25.26 14.40 -0.71
C GLY A 59 -25.02 14.93 0.71
N ILE A 60 -25.49 14.21 1.72
CA ILE A 60 -25.20 14.52 3.11
C ILE A 60 -24.13 13.54 3.59
N PRO A 61 -23.12 13.97 4.38
CA PRO A 61 -22.18 13.04 4.98
C PRO A 61 -22.87 11.91 5.71
N PHE A 62 -22.39 10.69 5.58
CA PHE A 62 -22.98 9.52 6.27
C PHE A 62 -22.95 9.62 7.78
N ALA A 63 -22.04 10.41 8.35
CA ALA A 63 -21.91 10.70 9.76
C ALA A 63 -21.06 11.96 10.01
N GLU A 64 -21.10 12.49 11.24
CA GLU A 64 -20.31 13.68 11.63
C GLU A 64 -18.78 13.44 11.56
N ASN A 65 -18.34 12.19 11.65
CA ASN A 65 -16.94 11.83 11.63
C ASN A 65 -16.41 11.44 10.24
N THR A 66 -17.11 11.75 9.17
CA THR A 66 -16.66 11.48 7.80
C THR A 66 -17.29 12.47 6.82
N ASP A 67 -16.57 12.77 5.75
CA ASP A 67 -17.07 13.56 4.61
C ASP A 67 -17.55 12.69 3.44
N LEU A 68 -17.56 11.36 3.62
CA LEU A 68 -18.08 10.42 2.63
C LEU A 68 -19.61 10.59 2.50
N ARG A 69 -20.12 10.64 1.25
CA ARG A 69 -21.53 11.04 0.97
C ARG A 69 -22.24 10.18 -0.07
N GLY A 70 -21.51 9.42 -0.83
CA GLY A 70 -22.03 8.55 -1.86
C GLY A 70 -21.37 7.19 -1.81
N GLU A 71 -21.78 6.29 -2.65
CA GLU A 71 -21.25 4.95 -2.72
C GLU A 71 -21.19 4.41 -4.15
N ILE A 72 -20.27 3.49 -4.39
CA ILE A 72 -20.21 2.68 -5.60
C ILE A 72 -20.24 1.21 -5.20
N LEU A 73 -20.94 0.41 -6.00
CA LEU A 73 -20.97 -1.03 -5.87
C LEU A 73 -19.92 -1.66 -6.77
N LEU A 74 -19.05 -2.47 -6.21
CA LEU A 74 -18.03 -3.23 -6.95
C LEU A 74 -18.15 -4.71 -6.64
N TYR A 75 -17.63 -5.56 -7.53
CA TYR A 75 -17.40 -6.95 -7.16
C TYR A 75 -16.35 -7.03 -6.03
N PRO A 76 -16.47 -8.01 -5.11
CA PRO A 76 -15.57 -8.12 -3.94
C PRO A 76 -14.21 -8.67 -4.32
N GLY A 77 -13.37 -7.85 -4.99
CA GLY A 77 -12.08 -8.23 -5.54
C GLY A 77 -11.09 -8.84 -4.54
N VAL A 78 -11.20 -8.45 -3.26
CA VAL A 78 -10.36 -8.99 -2.16
C VAL A 78 -10.47 -10.53 -2.02
N PHE A 79 -11.62 -11.09 -2.37
CA PHE A 79 -11.89 -12.53 -2.21
C PHE A 79 -11.69 -13.34 -3.50
N GLY A 80 -11.28 -12.70 -4.60
CA GLY A 80 -11.12 -13.34 -5.92
C GLY A 80 -12.43 -13.44 -6.72
N GLU A 81 -12.30 -13.71 -8.02
CA GLU A 81 -13.44 -13.76 -8.95
C GLU A 81 -14.48 -14.83 -8.61
N GLU A 82 -14.10 -15.90 -7.95
CA GLU A 82 -14.99 -16.95 -7.48
C GLU A 82 -16.00 -16.49 -6.43
N SER A 83 -15.79 -15.32 -5.84
CA SER A 83 -16.68 -14.70 -4.85
C SER A 83 -17.68 -13.71 -5.44
N PHE A 84 -17.65 -13.47 -6.75
CA PHE A 84 -18.54 -12.49 -7.37
C PHE A 84 -19.99 -12.95 -7.40
N PHE A 85 -20.22 -14.23 -7.43
CA PHE A 85 -21.56 -14.81 -7.41
C PHE A 85 -21.59 -16.21 -6.79
N CYS A 86 -22.77 -16.62 -6.35
CA CYS A 86 -23.05 -17.98 -5.87
C CYS A 86 -24.22 -18.58 -6.64
N ARG A 87 -24.09 -19.83 -7.05
CA ARG A 87 -25.21 -20.59 -7.68
C ARG A 87 -25.94 -21.41 -6.64
N LEU A 88 -27.24 -21.16 -6.53
CA LEU A 88 -28.11 -21.93 -5.65
C LEU A 88 -28.47 -23.28 -6.29
N PRO A 89 -28.90 -24.30 -5.48
CA PRO A 89 -29.28 -25.60 -5.98
C PRO A 89 -30.38 -25.58 -7.07
N GLY A 90 -31.22 -24.55 -7.12
CA GLY A 90 -32.25 -24.35 -8.12
C GLY A 90 -31.75 -23.77 -9.45
N GLY A 91 -30.45 -23.47 -9.59
CA GLY A 91 -29.83 -22.87 -10.75
C GLY A 91 -29.89 -21.33 -10.79
N GLU A 92 -30.48 -20.72 -9.77
CA GLU A 92 -30.50 -19.26 -9.61
C GLU A 92 -29.11 -18.76 -9.18
N GLU A 93 -28.74 -17.59 -9.63
CA GLU A 93 -27.48 -16.92 -9.29
C GLU A 93 -27.72 -15.77 -8.34
N VAL A 94 -26.87 -15.63 -7.33
CA VAL A 94 -26.85 -14.52 -6.37
C VAL A 94 -25.54 -13.77 -6.55
N ASN A 95 -25.61 -12.51 -6.96
CA ASN A 95 -24.45 -11.64 -7.08
C ASN A 95 -24.03 -11.08 -5.72
N PHE A 96 -22.74 -10.87 -5.53
CA PHE A 96 -22.20 -10.20 -4.35
C PHE A 96 -21.60 -8.86 -4.77
N TYR A 97 -22.03 -7.79 -4.10
CA TYR A 97 -21.48 -6.45 -4.32
C TYR A 97 -20.89 -5.89 -3.04
N GLN A 98 -19.66 -5.44 -3.13
CA GLN A 98 -19.03 -4.67 -2.08
C GLN A 98 -19.43 -3.20 -2.20
N VAL A 99 -19.89 -2.62 -1.09
CA VAL A 99 -20.28 -1.21 -1.02
C VAL A 99 -19.05 -0.40 -0.61
N ILE A 100 -18.64 0.52 -1.48
CA ILE A 100 -17.48 1.39 -1.29
C ILE A 100 -17.98 2.83 -1.15
N PRO A 101 -17.79 3.48 0.01
CA PRO A 101 -18.18 4.86 0.20
C PRO A 101 -17.25 5.82 -0.55
N LEU A 102 -17.84 6.89 -1.11
CA LEU A 102 -17.18 7.90 -1.93
C LEU A 102 -17.37 9.30 -1.33
N TYR A 103 -16.41 10.16 -1.57
CA TYR A 103 -16.56 11.61 -1.43
C TYR A 103 -17.48 12.17 -2.54
N TRP A 104 -18.03 13.36 -2.30
CA TRP A 104 -18.87 14.04 -3.28
C TRP A 104 -18.13 14.28 -4.61
N GLU A 105 -16.91 14.76 -4.55
CA GLU A 105 -16.09 15.06 -5.72
C GLU A 105 -15.72 13.79 -6.51
N GLU A 106 -15.53 12.67 -5.82
CA GLU A 106 -15.28 11.37 -6.45
C GLU A 106 -16.53 10.87 -7.20
N LEU A 107 -17.70 11.05 -6.61
CA LEU A 107 -18.97 10.73 -7.26
C LEU A 107 -19.18 11.59 -8.52
N GLN A 108 -18.96 12.91 -8.42
CA GLN A 108 -19.05 13.83 -9.56
C GLN A 108 -18.04 13.45 -10.64
N TYR A 109 -16.80 13.19 -10.29
CA TYR A 109 -15.78 12.76 -11.22
C TYR A 109 -16.16 11.46 -11.95
N LYS A 110 -16.72 10.48 -11.22
CA LYS A 110 -17.23 9.24 -11.80
C LYS A 110 -18.36 9.50 -12.80
N LEU A 111 -19.29 10.41 -12.50
CA LEU A 111 -20.40 10.74 -13.39
C LEU A 111 -19.93 11.45 -14.66
N GLU A 112 -18.87 12.27 -14.59
CA GLU A 112 -18.31 13.00 -15.72
C GLU A 112 -17.35 12.15 -16.56
N HIS A 113 -16.52 11.29 -15.92
CA HIS A 113 -15.41 10.60 -16.58
C HIS A 113 -15.57 9.07 -16.65
N GLY A 114 -16.59 8.52 -16.00
CA GLY A 114 -16.86 7.09 -15.93
C GLY A 114 -16.19 6.37 -14.75
N SER A 115 -16.66 5.17 -14.49
CA SER A 115 -16.22 4.38 -13.34
C SER A 115 -14.75 3.96 -13.45
N ASP A 116 -14.29 3.55 -14.64
CA ASP A 116 -12.90 3.14 -14.84
C ASP A 116 -11.94 4.27 -14.49
N SER A 117 -12.25 5.50 -14.96
CA SER A 117 -11.42 6.66 -14.67
C SER A 117 -11.35 7.01 -13.18
N LEU A 118 -12.43 6.80 -12.43
CA LEU A 118 -12.40 6.97 -10.97
C LEU A 118 -11.57 5.86 -10.32
N LEU A 119 -11.79 4.61 -10.72
CA LEU A 119 -11.10 3.46 -10.12
C LEU A 119 -9.59 3.50 -10.38
N ASP A 120 -9.16 4.01 -11.53
CA ASP A 120 -7.75 4.26 -11.85
C ASP A 120 -7.09 5.30 -10.90
N LEU A 121 -7.88 6.17 -10.26
CA LEU A 121 -7.40 7.10 -9.25
C LEU A 121 -7.37 6.51 -7.84
N CYS A 122 -8.08 5.42 -7.59
CA CYS A 122 -8.21 4.84 -6.27
C CYS A 122 -7.07 3.85 -5.99
N PRO A 123 -6.33 3.99 -4.87
CA PRO A 123 -5.46 2.91 -4.41
C PRO A 123 -6.29 1.67 -4.09
N ASP A 124 -5.77 0.49 -4.39
CA ASP A 124 -6.45 -0.79 -4.10
C ASP A 124 -6.92 -0.87 -2.65
N GLU A 125 -6.08 -0.44 -1.70
CA GLU A 125 -6.41 -0.49 -0.27
C GLU A 125 -7.61 0.41 0.09
N SER A 126 -7.83 1.52 -0.64
CA SER A 126 -8.98 2.40 -0.42
C SER A 126 -10.31 1.78 -0.83
N LEU A 127 -10.25 0.74 -1.66
CA LEU A 127 -11.39 -0.02 -2.13
C LEU A 127 -11.63 -1.30 -1.32
N GLU A 128 -10.64 -1.74 -0.53
CA GLU A 128 -10.71 -3.00 0.21
C GLU A 128 -11.43 -2.87 1.55
N VAL A 129 -11.06 -1.89 2.36
CA VAL A 129 -11.57 -1.69 3.72
C VAL A 129 -11.98 -0.22 3.92
N ILE A 130 -13.13 0.01 4.56
CA ILE A 130 -13.59 1.37 4.85
C ILE A 130 -12.58 2.12 5.72
N ASN A 131 -12.21 3.30 5.27
CA ASN A 131 -11.52 4.31 6.06
C ASN A 131 -12.34 5.62 6.01
N PRO A 132 -12.99 6.03 7.12
CA PRO A 132 -13.79 7.27 7.16
C PRO A 132 -13.01 8.55 6.85
N HIS A 133 -11.69 8.50 7.03
CA HIS A 133 -10.77 9.62 6.88
C HIS A 133 -9.75 9.41 5.76
N ARG A 134 -10.02 8.52 4.81
CA ARG A 134 -9.14 8.37 3.65
C ARG A 134 -9.04 9.68 2.86
N LEU A 135 -7.96 9.86 2.14
CA LEU A 135 -7.84 11.01 1.26
C LEU A 135 -8.87 10.94 0.12
N ASN A 136 -9.37 12.10 -0.28
CA ASN A 136 -10.20 12.25 -1.46
C ASN A 136 -9.33 12.14 -2.73
N VAL A 137 -9.55 11.11 -3.54
CA VAL A 137 -8.69 10.80 -4.70
C VAL A 137 -8.77 11.83 -5.82
N VAL A 138 -9.73 12.74 -5.78
CA VAL A 138 -9.90 13.82 -6.76
C VAL A 138 -9.28 15.12 -6.26
N THR A 139 -9.58 15.54 -5.01
CA THR A 139 -9.15 16.84 -4.48
C THR A 139 -7.79 16.78 -3.80
N ASP A 140 -7.44 15.64 -3.20
CA ASP A 140 -6.17 15.44 -2.50
C ASP A 140 -5.11 14.73 -3.34
N ARG A 141 -5.30 14.73 -4.66
CA ARG A 141 -4.46 14.00 -5.63
C ARG A 141 -2.96 14.27 -5.47
N GLU A 142 -2.60 15.50 -5.13
CA GLU A 142 -1.20 15.88 -4.90
C GLU A 142 -0.62 15.25 -3.62
N LYS A 143 -1.47 14.88 -2.66
CA LYS A 143 -1.09 14.21 -1.41
C LYS A 143 -1.03 12.69 -1.57
N ILE A 144 -1.68 12.17 -2.61
CA ILE A 144 -1.71 10.74 -2.92
C ILE A 144 -0.65 10.48 -3.97
N SER A 145 0.49 9.95 -3.55
CA SER A 145 1.56 9.59 -4.47
C SER A 145 1.24 8.24 -5.13
N TYR A 146 0.59 8.29 -6.31
CA TYR A 146 0.35 7.12 -7.15
C TYR A 146 1.47 6.85 -8.14
N ASP A 147 2.32 7.87 -8.40
CA ASP A 147 3.45 7.66 -9.29
C ASP A 147 4.47 6.75 -8.59
N PRO A 148 4.80 5.61 -9.19
CA PRO A 148 5.80 4.71 -8.65
C PRO A 148 7.12 5.49 -8.49
N ALA A 149 7.46 5.85 -7.26
CA ALA A 149 8.73 6.49 -6.99
C ALA A 149 9.83 5.42 -7.01
N GLU A 150 10.82 5.60 -7.87
CA GLU A 150 12.02 4.79 -7.85
C GLU A 150 12.82 5.11 -6.58
N MET A 151 13.00 4.11 -5.72
CA MET A 151 13.76 4.25 -4.48
C MET A 151 15.25 4.06 -4.72
N ASP A 152 15.60 3.10 -5.55
CA ASP A 152 16.97 2.74 -5.86
C ASP A 152 17.06 2.01 -7.21
N ASN A 153 18.24 2.09 -7.84
CA ASN A 153 18.49 1.54 -9.16
C ASN A 153 19.91 0.95 -9.24
N ALA A 154 20.00 -0.32 -9.61
CA ALA A 154 21.28 -1.03 -9.72
C ALA A 154 22.24 -0.37 -10.72
N ALA A 155 21.73 0.14 -11.85
CA ALA A 155 22.59 0.78 -12.87
C ALA A 155 23.30 2.02 -12.31
N ASP A 156 22.62 2.84 -11.51
CA ASP A 156 23.22 4.01 -10.85
C ASP A 156 24.26 3.61 -9.82
N GLN A 157 24.01 2.54 -9.08
CA GLN A 157 24.95 2.03 -8.08
C GLN A 157 26.17 1.39 -8.74
N ILE A 158 26.00 0.62 -9.83
CA ILE A 158 27.09 0.07 -10.64
C ILE A 158 27.98 1.18 -11.17
N LYS A 159 27.38 2.24 -11.72
CA LYS A 159 28.12 3.40 -12.18
C LYS A 159 28.97 4.03 -11.08
N LYS A 160 28.42 4.21 -9.88
CA LYS A 160 29.18 4.71 -8.71
C LYS A 160 30.33 3.77 -8.30
N ILE A 161 30.07 2.45 -8.27
CA ILE A 161 31.11 1.45 -7.98
C ILE A 161 32.29 1.59 -8.95
N GLN A 162 31.99 1.73 -10.23
CA GLN A 162 32.99 1.86 -11.27
C GLN A 162 33.75 3.21 -11.19
N GLU A 163 33.04 4.33 -11.04
CA GLU A 163 33.63 5.67 -10.91
C GLU A 163 34.54 5.83 -9.69
N LEU A 164 34.15 5.22 -8.57
CA LEU A 164 34.89 5.28 -7.30
C LEU A 164 35.90 4.12 -7.14
N HIS A 165 35.95 3.21 -8.08
CA HIS A 165 36.83 2.02 -8.07
C HIS A 165 36.66 1.22 -6.76
N LEU A 166 35.41 1.04 -6.30
CA LEU A 166 35.14 0.31 -5.08
C LEU A 166 35.45 -1.19 -5.25
N PRO A 167 36.02 -1.86 -4.23
CA PRO A 167 36.42 -3.27 -4.29
C PRO A 167 35.23 -4.21 -4.04
N VAL A 168 34.18 -4.10 -4.85
CA VAL A 168 32.94 -4.87 -4.78
C VAL A 168 32.48 -5.26 -6.18
N ASP A 169 31.68 -6.31 -6.26
CA ASP A 169 31.11 -6.78 -7.52
C ASP A 169 29.87 -5.95 -7.93
N GLU A 170 29.51 -6.00 -9.23
CA GLU A 170 28.30 -5.33 -9.73
C GLU A 170 27.03 -5.85 -9.07
N LEU A 171 26.97 -7.12 -8.67
CA LEU A 171 25.86 -7.69 -7.93
C LEU A 171 25.67 -7.02 -6.56
N ASP A 172 26.75 -6.53 -5.96
CA ASP A 172 26.71 -5.82 -4.67
C ASP A 172 25.96 -4.48 -4.76
N ALA A 173 25.79 -3.93 -5.96
CA ALA A 173 24.93 -2.77 -6.21
C ALA A 173 23.48 -2.97 -5.74
N CYS A 174 23.03 -4.23 -5.69
CA CYS A 174 21.67 -4.59 -5.25
C CYS A 174 21.57 -4.88 -3.74
N ASN A 175 22.66 -4.83 -2.96
CA ASN A 175 22.64 -5.26 -1.57
C ASN A 175 21.60 -4.51 -0.72
N LEU A 176 21.56 -3.19 -0.79
CA LEU A 176 20.61 -2.38 -0.01
C LEU A 176 19.18 -2.64 -0.44
N MET A 177 18.93 -2.71 -1.75
CA MET A 177 17.60 -3.05 -2.27
C MET A 177 17.15 -4.43 -1.79
N ALA A 178 18.04 -5.42 -1.79
CA ALA A 178 17.75 -6.78 -1.36
C ALA A 178 17.47 -6.88 0.16
N PHE A 179 18.18 -6.11 0.98
CA PHE A 179 17.89 -6.02 2.41
C PHE A 179 16.49 -5.43 2.66
N PHE A 180 16.16 -4.31 2.01
CA PHE A 180 14.86 -3.65 2.18
C PHE A 180 13.71 -4.54 1.69
N LEU A 181 13.83 -5.10 0.48
CA LEU A 181 12.83 -5.97 -0.12
C LEU A 181 12.59 -7.23 0.75
N GLY A 182 13.67 -7.86 1.24
CA GLY A 182 13.58 -9.03 2.10
C GLY A 182 12.88 -8.73 3.44
N TRP A 183 13.18 -7.58 4.04
CA TRP A 183 12.51 -7.10 5.23
C TRP A 183 11.01 -6.87 4.96
N ALA A 184 10.67 -6.18 3.89
CA ALA A 184 9.28 -5.88 3.53
C ALA A 184 8.47 -7.17 3.29
N MET A 185 9.02 -8.15 2.57
CA MET A 185 8.39 -9.47 2.40
C MET A 185 8.14 -10.18 3.74
N LYS A 186 9.13 -10.19 4.65
CA LYS A 186 9.01 -10.82 5.97
C LYS A 186 7.97 -10.13 6.86
N ARG A 187 7.80 -8.83 6.73
CA ARG A 187 6.86 -8.02 7.52
C ARG A 187 5.48 -7.89 6.87
N GLY A 188 5.26 -8.53 5.69
CA GLY A 188 3.98 -8.47 4.98
C GLY A 188 3.65 -7.09 4.42
N GLN A 189 4.66 -6.27 4.11
CA GLN A 189 4.50 -4.91 3.59
C GLN A 189 4.51 -4.86 2.05
N MET A 190 4.17 -5.97 1.40
CA MET A 190 4.15 -6.07 -0.06
C MET A 190 2.75 -5.81 -0.62
N SER A 191 2.67 -5.16 -1.77
CA SER A 191 1.40 -4.95 -2.47
C SER A 191 0.79 -6.26 -2.99
N ASN A 192 -0.53 -6.32 -3.10
CA ASN A 192 -1.22 -7.49 -3.65
C ASN A 192 -0.78 -7.84 -5.08
N PRO A 193 -0.59 -6.88 -6.02
CA PRO A 193 -0.04 -7.17 -7.33
C PRO A 193 1.33 -7.82 -7.28
N PHE A 194 2.22 -7.35 -6.37
CA PHE A 194 3.54 -7.94 -6.20
C PHE A 194 3.44 -9.38 -5.66
N ILE A 195 2.62 -9.61 -4.63
CA ILE A 195 2.40 -10.96 -4.07
C ILE A 195 1.84 -11.90 -5.13
N SER A 196 0.89 -11.45 -5.94
CA SER A 196 0.29 -12.26 -7.00
C SER A 196 1.29 -12.61 -8.11
N GLY A 197 2.12 -11.64 -8.51
CA GLY A 197 3.12 -11.83 -9.56
C GLY A 197 4.32 -12.67 -9.12
N TYR A 198 4.68 -12.63 -7.83
CA TYR A 198 5.91 -13.23 -7.30
C TYR A 198 5.68 -14.10 -6.05
N ARG A 199 4.55 -14.82 -6.01
CA ARG A 199 4.12 -15.62 -4.85
C ARG A 199 5.20 -16.55 -4.31
N GLU A 200 5.86 -17.30 -5.19
CA GLU A 200 6.86 -18.29 -4.76
C GLU A 200 8.04 -17.68 -4.00
N ILE A 201 8.53 -16.53 -4.43
CA ILE A 201 9.64 -15.85 -3.76
C ILE A 201 9.19 -15.24 -2.43
N VAL A 202 7.99 -14.67 -2.36
CA VAL A 202 7.42 -14.11 -1.12
C VAL A 202 7.23 -15.22 -0.08
N GLU A 203 6.59 -16.34 -0.45
CA GLU A 203 6.40 -17.49 0.44
C GLU A 203 7.74 -18.11 0.88
N ALA A 204 8.74 -18.16 -0.02
CA ALA A 204 10.07 -18.64 0.32
C ALA A 204 10.70 -17.79 1.43
N VAL A 205 10.69 -16.45 1.27
CA VAL A 205 11.25 -15.53 2.26
C VAL A 205 10.48 -15.60 3.59
N GLN A 206 9.15 -15.63 3.55
CA GLN A 206 8.28 -15.72 4.74
C GLN A 206 8.46 -17.04 5.49
N SER A 207 8.75 -18.13 4.77
CA SER A 207 9.02 -19.44 5.38
C SER A 207 10.45 -19.60 5.93
N GLY A 208 11.26 -18.53 5.88
CA GLY A 208 12.63 -18.54 6.37
C GLY A 208 13.65 -19.12 5.39
N LYS A 209 13.26 -19.42 4.15
CA LYS A 209 14.23 -19.66 3.07
C LYS A 209 14.90 -18.34 2.73
N GLU A 210 16.12 -18.42 2.27
CA GLU A 210 16.95 -17.25 2.00
C GLU A 210 17.44 -17.25 0.55
N PRO A 211 16.52 -16.98 -0.42
CA PRO A 211 16.93 -16.80 -1.81
C PRO A 211 17.83 -15.56 -1.93
N ASP A 212 18.73 -15.58 -2.92
CA ASP A 212 19.51 -14.36 -3.22
C ASP A 212 18.60 -13.33 -3.90
N LEU A 213 18.06 -12.40 -3.12
CA LEU A 213 17.16 -11.36 -3.61
C LEU A 213 17.85 -10.37 -4.54
N ARG A 214 19.18 -10.30 -4.58
CA ARG A 214 19.92 -9.46 -5.53
C ARG A 214 19.72 -9.95 -6.95
N VAL A 215 19.84 -11.26 -7.15
CA VAL A 215 19.57 -11.91 -8.43
C VAL A 215 18.10 -11.73 -8.83
N PHE A 216 17.18 -11.92 -7.87
CA PHE A 216 15.76 -11.70 -8.12
C PHE A 216 15.46 -10.26 -8.61
N ILE A 217 16.07 -9.25 -7.98
CA ILE A 217 15.91 -7.84 -8.36
C ILE A 217 16.40 -7.60 -9.80
N LEU A 218 17.56 -8.15 -10.17
CA LEU A 218 18.08 -8.00 -11.52
C LEU A 218 17.23 -8.70 -12.58
N ASP A 219 16.81 -9.93 -12.31
CA ASP A 219 16.14 -10.78 -13.29
C ASP A 219 14.64 -10.47 -13.45
N ASN A 220 13.97 -9.95 -12.39
CA ASN A 220 12.52 -9.81 -12.36
C ASN A 220 12.02 -8.37 -12.12
N LEU A 221 12.87 -7.48 -11.60
CA LEU A 221 12.51 -6.09 -11.29
C LEU A 221 13.34 -5.07 -12.08
N ASP A 222 13.98 -5.47 -13.18
CA ASP A 222 14.83 -4.62 -14.03
C ASP A 222 15.93 -3.86 -13.24
N GLY A 223 16.42 -4.47 -12.15
CA GLY A 223 17.42 -3.86 -11.28
C GLY A 223 16.92 -2.67 -10.47
N LYS A 224 15.61 -2.54 -10.25
CA LYS A 224 15.00 -1.40 -9.58
C LYS A 224 14.25 -1.81 -8.32
N LEU A 225 14.23 -0.89 -7.35
CA LEU A 225 13.33 -0.93 -6.22
C LEU A 225 12.38 0.27 -6.31
N SER A 226 11.07 0.00 -6.33
CA SER A 226 10.04 1.02 -6.50
C SER A 226 8.98 0.91 -5.40
N THR A 227 8.40 2.05 -5.04
CA THR A 227 7.34 2.12 -4.02
C THR A 227 6.10 1.33 -4.39
N GLN A 228 5.81 1.12 -5.68
CA GLN A 228 4.68 0.30 -6.16
C GLN A 228 4.75 -1.18 -5.73
N PHE A 229 5.92 -1.66 -5.32
CA PHE A 229 6.07 -3.06 -4.87
C PHE A 229 5.54 -3.28 -3.47
N PHE A 230 5.30 -2.22 -2.71
CA PHE A 230 4.88 -2.27 -1.32
C PHE A 230 3.40 -1.90 -1.18
N ASP A 231 2.78 -2.38 -0.10
CA ASP A 231 1.49 -1.90 0.34
C ASP A 231 1.56 -0.42 0.76
N ARG A 232 0.44 0.18 1.14
CA ARG A 232 0.39 1.60 1.52
C ARG A 232 1.40 1.95 2.61
N ARG A 233 1.49 1.13 3.67
CA ARG A 233 2.40 1.40 4.79
C ARG A 233 3.85 1.22 4.39
N GLY A 234 4.14 0.15 3.69
CA GLY A 234 5.46 -0.11 3.13
C GLY A 234 5.90 0.96 2.15
N SER A 235 5.00 1.44 1.29
CA SER A 235 5.26 2.52 0.33
C SER A 235 5.51 3.85 1.04
N GLY A 236 4.67 4.23 2.01
CA GLY A 236 4.85 5.44 2.81
C GLY A 236 6.16 5.42 3.59
N PHE A 237 6.46 4.30 4.25
CA PHE A 237 7.74 4.12 4.92
C PHE A 237 8.93 4.18 3.96
N ALA A 238 8.82 3.55 2.80
CA ALA A 238 9.85 3.57 1.78
C ALA A 238 10.17 4.99 1.31
N GLN A 239 9.15 5.80 1.03
CA GLN A 239 9.32 7.21 0.67
C GLN A 239 9.92 8.02 1.83
N TRP A 240 9.39 7.85 3.03
CA TRP A 240 9.87 8.56 4.22
C TRP A 240 11.35 8.27 4.53
N TYR A 241 11.79 7.02 4.32
CA TYR A 241 13.13 6.58 4.68
C TYR A 241 14.14 6.63 3.53
N ALA A 242 13.70 6.55 2.27
CA ALA A 242 14.60 6.63 1.12
C ALA A 242 14.97 8.07 0.75
N GLN A 243 14.10 9.03 1.03
CA GLN A 243 14.30 10.43 0.63
C GLN A 243 14.97 11.25 1.73
N ASP A 244 16.00 12.02 1.34
CA ASP A 244 16.61 13.04 2.19
C ASP A 244 15.71 14.27 2.20
N ASN A 245 14.75 14.32 3.14
CA ASN A 245 13.91 15.48 3.34
C ASN A 245 14.23 16.16 4.68
N ARG A 246 13.92 17.46 4.78
CA ARG A 246 14.28 18.28 5.96
C ARG A 246 13.53 17.88 7.23
N SER A 247 12.40 17.21 7.11
CA SER A 247 11.56 16.77 8.23
C SER A 247 11.97 15.41 8.80
N ASN A 248 12.71 14.60 8.03
CA ASN A 248 13.19 13.29 8.47
C ASN A 248 14.72 13.30 8.65
N PRO A 249 15.24 13.14 9.89
CA PRO A 249 16.67 13.05 10.11
C PRO A 249 17.28 11.72 9.68
N TYR A 250 16.45 10.72 9.35
CA TYR A 250 16.88 9.38 9.00
C TYR A 250 16.81 9.16 7.49
N VAL A 251 17.88 8.57 6.94
CA VAL A 251 17.96 8.21 5.53
C VAL A 251 18.60 6.83 5.41
N TYR A 252 17.94 5.91 4.72
CA TYR A 252 18.34 4.50 4.63
C TYR A 252 19.80 4.30 4.22
N ARG A 253 20.24 4.97 3.16
CA ARG A 253 21.64 4.90 2.70
C ARG A 253 22.62 5.44 3.75
N ARG A 254 22.25 6.49 4.49
CA ARG A 254 23.08 7.06 5.55
C ARG A 254 23.21 6.11 6.73
N ASP A 255 22.13 5.47 7.15
CA ASP A 255 22.16 4.50 8.24
C ASP A 255 22.97 3.26 7.86
N CYS A 256 22.80 2.73 6.64
CA CYS A 256 23.64 1.64 6.13
C CYS A 256 25.13 2.02 6.02
N ARG A 257 25.43 3.26 5.58
CA ARG A 257 26.79 3.79 5.58
C ARG A 257 27.38 3.78 7.00
N ASN A 258 26.63 4.24 7.99
CA ASN A 258 27.09 4.27 9.38
C ASN A 258 27.44 2.87 9.92
N ILE A 259 26.69 1.82 9.50
CA ILE A 259 27.05 0.42 9.83
C ILE A 259 28.44 0.07 9.25
N VAL A 260 28.72 0.49 8.02
CA VAL A 260 30.03 0.24 7.39
C VAL A 260 31.15 1.03 8.07
N LEU A 261 30.93 2.34 8.30
CA LEU A 261 31.93 3.20 8.95
C LEU A 261 32.29 2.69 10.35
N ALA A 262 31.31 2.21 11.12
CA ALA A 262 31.55 1.61 12.42
C ALA A 262 32.44 0.35 12.37
N LYS A 263 32.41 -0.40 11.24
CA LYS A 263 33.24 -1.59 11.02
C LYS A 263 34.63 -1.29 10.43
N LEU A 264 34.74 -0.18 9.70
CA LEU A 264 35.94 0.21 8.94
C LEU A 264 36.59 1.47 9.55
N GLN A 265 36.64 1.58 10.87
CA GLN A 265 37.14 2.76 11.61
C GLN A 265 38.56 3.19 11.19
N ASP A 266 39.41 2.23 10.84
CA ASP A 266 40.80 2.48 10.46
C ASP A 266 41.02 2.71 8.95
N ARG A 267 39.93 2.68 8.17
CA ARG A 267 40.02 2.90 6.71
C ARG A 267 40.25 4.36 6.40
N VAL A 268 41.28 4.62 5.59
CA VAL A 268 41.50 5.94 5.00
C VAL A 268 40.68 6.03 3.70
N TRP A 269 39.83 7.03 3.61
CA TRP A 269 38.99 7.30 2.44
C TRP A 269 39.73 8.22 1.47
N ASN A 270 39.70 7.92 0.17
CA ASN A 270 40.37 8.73 -0.85
C ASN A 270 39.65 10.06 -1.12
N SER A 271 38.34 10.11 -0.82
CA SER A 271 37.53 11.33 -0.98
C SER A 271 36.30 11.28 -0.07
N ALA A 272 35.70 12.44 0.19
CA ALA A 272 34.38 12.52 0.87
C ALA A 272 33.30 11.76 0.10
N THR A 273 33.34 11.79 -1.22
CA THR A 273 32.37 11.05 -2.07
C THR A 273 32.51 9.54 -1.92
N GLU A 274 33.75 9.01 -1.77
CA GLU A 274 33.96 7.59 -1.49
C GLU A 274 33.42 7.22 -0.11
N GLU A 275 33.63 8.06 0.91
CA GLU A 275 33.08 7.86 2.24
C GLU A 275 31.54 7.94 2.26
N GLU A 276 30.95 8.85 1.51
CA GLU A 276 29.49 8.93 1.34
C GLU A 276 28.92 7.68 0.66
N ALA A 277 29.65 7.07 -0.27
CA ALA A 277 29.28 5.84 -0.96
C ALA A 277 29.62 4.56 -0.18
N ALA A 278 30.12 4.66 1.05
CA ALA A 278 30.55 3.49 1.84
C ALA A 278 29.44 2.46 2.07
N TYR A 279 28.16 2.83 1.99
CA TYR A 279 27.04 1.90 2.04
C TYR A 279 27.13 0.79 0.99
N LEU A 280 27.76 1.03 -0.17
CA LEU A 280 28.00 0.03 -1.21
C LEU A 280 28.98 -1.07 -0.77
N LEU A 281 29.77 -0.82 0.26
CA LEU A 281 30.67 -1.80 0.85
C LEU A 281 30.02 -2.70 1.90
N LEU A 282 28.68 -2.58 2.14
CA LEU A 282 27.95 -3.43 3.07
C LEU A 282 27.66 -4.79 2.40
N PRO A 283 28.38 -5.87 2.72
CA PRO A 283 28.22 -7.13 2.01
C PRO A 283 26.90 -7.82 2.36
N TYR A 284 26.32 -8.51 1.36
CA TYR A 284 25.06 -9.26 1.52
C TYR A 284 25.32 -10.58 2.26
N THR A 285 25.35 -10.51 3.58
CA THR A 285 25.58 -11.66 4.47
C THR A 285 24.43 -11.78 5.47
N GLU A 286 24.24 -12.99 6.01
CA GLU A 286 23.26 -13.28 7.05
C GLU A 286 23.35 -12.28 8.21
N LYS A 287 24.55 -12.06 8.74
CA LYS A 287 24.79 -11.13 9.84
C LYS A 287 24.38 -9.70 9.52
N ASN A 288 24.68 -9.22 8.31
CA ASN A 288 24.33 -7.86 7.90
C ASN A 288 22.85 -7.75 7.64
N ARG A 289 22.21 -8.78 7.05
CA ARG A 289 20.79 -8.85 6.86
C ARG A 289 20.05 -8.68 8.19
N GLN A 290 20.40 -9.46 9.21
CA GLN A 290 19.80 -9.34 10.54
C GLN A 290 20.01 -7.96 11.15
N SER A 291 21.21 -7.36 10.98
CA SER A 291 21.48 -6.01 11.48
C SER A 291 20.64 -4.94 10.77
N VAL A 292 20.47 -5.06 9.45
CA VAL A 292 19.67 -4.12 8.67
C VAL A 292 18.18 -4.34 8.90
N GLU A 293 17.71 -5.59 9.06
CA GLU A 293 16.33 -5.88 9.42
C GLU A 293 15.95 -5.26 10.77
N HIS A 294 16.83 -5.35 11.77
CA HIS A 294 16.61 -4.69 13.06
C HIS A 294 16.55 -3.16 12.93
N LEU A 295 17.46 -2.58 12.16
CA LEU A 295 17.44 -1.15 11.85
C LEU A 295 16.13 -0.73 11.15
N LEU A 296 15.68 -1.50 10.16
CA LEU A 296 14.43 -1.24 9.44
C LEU A 296 13.22 -1.33 10.38
N ASP A 297 13.20 -2.30 11.30
CA ASP A 297 12.15 -2.41 12.32
C ASP A 297 12.11 -1.18 13.23
N GLU A 298 13.25 -0.69 13.70
CA GLU A 298 13.33 0.53 14.52
C GLU A 298 12.84 1.76 13.76
N ARG A 299 13.24 1.93 12.48
CA ARG A 299 12.84 3.07 11.66
C ARG A 299 11.37 2.99 11.28
N PHE A 300 10.85 1.80 11.04
CA PHE A 300 9.44 1.61 10.77
C PHE A 300 8.56 2.01 11.97
N GLN A 301 8.97 1.68 13.19
CA GLN A 301 8.27 2.15 14.39
C GLN A 301 8.31 3.67 14.52
N GLN A 302 9.44 4.31 14.25
CA GLN A 302 9.56 5.78 14.26
C GLN A 302 8.71 6.43 13.17
N TYR A 303 8.60 5.83 11.99
CA TYR A 303 7.70 6.27 10.93
C TYR A 303 6.24 6.21 11.41
N LEU A 304 5.82 5.11 11.99
CA LEU A 304 4.45 4.98 12.51
C LEU A 304 4.16 5.99 13.63
N GLU A 305 5.10 6.24 14.52
CA GLU A 305 4.97 7.26 15.57
C GLU A 305 4.86 8.68 15.00
N ALA A 306 5.60 8.99 13.93
CA ALA A 306 5.55 10.30 13.26
C ALA A 306 4.22 10.50 12.52
N GLU A 307 3.68 9.47 11.89
CA GLU A 307 2.39 9.51 11.18
C GLU A 307 1.22 9.80 12.15
N PHE A 308 1.32 9.36 13.42
CA PHE A 308 0.29 9.62 14.44
C PHE A 308 0.43 10.99 15.13
N VAL A 309 1.52 11.72 14.95
CA VAL A 309 1.74 13.04 15.58
C VAL A 309 1.23 14.19 14.68
N ASP A 310 1.12 13.97 13.39
CA ASP A 310 0.67 14.98 12.42
C ASP A 310 -0.86 14.94 12.17
N ASP A 311 -1.62 14.13 12.93
CA ASP A 311 -3.09 14.12 12.90
C ASP A 311 -3.60 14.82 14.19
N PRO A 312 -3.94 16.16 14.14
CA PRO A 312 -4.47 16.89 15.28
C PRO A 312 -5.96 16.60 15.52
#